data_ce6611567174fb0278ab2fcae6743db9
#
_entry.id   ce6611567174fb0278ab2fcae6743db9
#
_cell.length_a   1.000
_cell.length_b   1.000
_cell.length_c   1.000
_cell.angle_alpha   90.00
_cell.angle_beta   90.00
_cell.angle_gamma   90.00
#
_symmetry.space_group_name_H-M   'P 1'
#
loop_
_entity.id
_entity.type
_entity.pdbx_description
1 polymer ?
#
loop_
_entity_poly.entity_id
_entity_poly.type
_entity_poly.pdbx_seq_one_letter_code
_entity_poly.pdbx_strand_id
1 'polypeptide(L)'
;MHQYSETVRKAIGYWLILGCVLIFFQVVIGGVTRLTGSGLSITEWKPLVGAIPPTNETEWQKTFDAYKEIVQFKHLNQDMNLSEFKQIFFWEYFHRLWARFMGFAFIIPFAFFIYKKWIDENLMKRLGVILVWGGIVGLYGWIMVKNGLTGLYVPPVFLSIHLILALSLFAYLVWLATYMLRGHTPIFTLPSTLKRHGIAIVVLLFVQLILGGIVSGMKAGLAYPTWPLMNGEFFPSALNTLSP
;
A
#
# COMPACT_ATOMS: atom_id res chain seq x y z
N MET A 1 3.92 30.99 -6.16
CA MET A 1 5.17 30.32 -6.54
C MET A 1 6.41 31.21 -6.54
N HIS A 2 6.28 32.52 -6.53
CA HIS A 2 7.43 33.46 -6.46
C HIS A 2 8.23 33.43 -5.15
N GLN A 3 7.82 32.61 -4.18
CA GLN A 3 8.28 32.70 -2.80
C GLN A 3 9.46 31.77 -2.43
N TYR A 4 9.73 30.73 -3.24
CA TYR A 4 10.81 29.78 -2.95
C TYR A 4 12.02 29.99 -3.86
N SER A 5 13.24 29.94 -3.30
CA SER A 5 14.45 29.87 -4.12
C SER A 5 14.44 28.58 -4.96
N GLU A 6 15.07 28.60 -6.11
CA GLU A 6 15.15 27.41 -6.99
C GLU A 6 15.74 26.19 -6.26
N THR A 7 16.75 26.42 -5.43
CA THR A 7 17.40 25.37 -4.62
C THR A 7 16.43 24.73 -3.65
N VAL A 8 15.66 25.52 -2.89
CA VAL A 8 14.66 25.00 -1.94
C VAL A 8 13.55 24.23 -2.66
N ARG A 9 13.07 24.78 -3.76
CA ARG A 9 12.01 24.16 -4.58
C ARG A 9 12.47 22.80 -5.12
N LYS A 10 13.70 22.72 -5.66
CA LYS A 10 14.28 21.46 -6.16
C LYS A 10 14.50 20.46 -5.02
N ALA A 11 15.03 20.91 -3.87
CA ALA A 11 15.25 20.03 -2.72
C ALA A 11 13.95 19.36 -2.26
N ILE A 12 12.87 20.14 -2.09
CA ILE A 12 11.55 19.60 -1.73
C ILE A 12 11.02 18.69 -2.83
N GLY A 13 11.14 19.10 -4.10
CA GLY A 13 10.67 18.29 -5.24
C GLY A 13 11.37 16.91 -5.31
N TYR A 14 12.69 16.87 -5.18
CA TYR A 14 13.44 15.59 -5.18
C TYR A 14 13.14 14.75 -3.95
N TRP A 15 12.96 15.34 -2.78
CA TRP A 15 12.51 14.61 -1.61
C TRP A 15 11.12 13.98 -1.81
N LEU A 16 10.18 14.66 -2.47
CA LEU A 16 8.89 14.10 -2.82
C LEU A 16 9.02 12.97 -3.86
N ILE A 17 9.94 13.09 -4.83
CA ILE A 17 10.25 11.97 -5.76
C ILE A 17 10.80 10.77 -5.00
N LEU A 18 11.70 10.99 -4.04
CA LEU A 18 12.15 9.90 -3.16
C LEU A 18 10.96 9.24 -2.45
N GLY A 19 10.00 10.02 -1.94
CA GLY A 19 8.76 9.51 -1.38
C GLY A 19 7.97 8.64 -2.36
N CYS A 20 7.86 9.05 -3.64
CA CYS A 20 7.23 8.24 -4.68
C CYS A 20 7.96 6.90 -4.88
N VAL A 21 9.29 6.92 -4.96
CA VAL A 21 10.11 5.69 -5.10
C VAL A 21 9.89 4.76 -3.91
N LEU A 22 9.87 5.30 -2.70
CA LEU A 22 9.66 4.50 -1.49
C LEU A 22 8.26 3.87 -1.45
N ILE A 23 7.20 4.60 -1.85
CA ILE A 23 5.84 4.04 -1.95
C ILE A 23 5.77 2.97 -3.05
N PHE A 24 6.43 3.18 -4.19
CA PHE A 24 6.49 2.16 -5.24
C PHE A 24 7.05 0.84 -4.69
N PHE A 25 8.18 0.87 -4.00
CA PHE A 25 8.74 -0.32 -3.37
C PHE A 25 7.83 -0.89 -2.28
N GLN A 26 7.14 -0.05 -1.51
CA GLN A 26 6.16 -0.51 -0.52
C GLN A 26 5.03 -1.32 -1.18
N VAL A 27 4.53 -0.88 -2.33
CA VAL A 27 3.49 -1.60 -3.09
C VAL A 27 4.03 -2.95 -3.60
N VAL A 28 5.27 -2.97 -4.11
CA VAL A 28 5.94 -4.22 -4.56
C VAL A 28 6.09 -5.19 -3.38
N ILE A 29 6.64 -4.73 -2.25
CA ILE A 29 6.82 -5.55 -1.04
C ILE A 29 5.46 -6.05 -0.54
N GLY A 30 4.43 -5.21 -0.53
CA GLY A 30 3.06 -5.59 -0.19
C GLY A 30 2.49 -6.66 -1.12
N GLY A 31 2.78 -6.56 -2.42
CA GLY A 31 2.44 -7.58 -3.41
C GLY A 31 3.11 -8.93 -3.10
N VAL A 32 4.41 -8.93 -2.78
CA VAL A 32 5.13 -10.14 -2.37
C VAL A 32 4.53 -10.72 -1.08
N THR A 33 4.30 -9.89 -0.06
CA THR A 33 3.68 -10.29 1.21
C THR A 33 2.34 -10.99 0.98
N ARG A 34 1.53 -10.46 0.06
CA ARG A 34 0.24 -11.07 -0.31
C ARG A 34 0.42 -12.40 -1.06
N LEU A 35 1.29 -12.44 -2.07
CA LEU A 35 1.49 -13.63 -2.92
C LEU A 35 2.10 -14.80 -2.15
N THR A 36 2.95 -14.53 -1.17
CA THR A 36 3.54 -15.54 -0.28
C THR A 36 2.62 -15.97 0.87
N GLY A 37 1.41 -15.39 0.98
CA GLY A 37 0.50 -15.69 2.08
C GLY A 37 0.95 -15.15 3.44
N SER A 38 1.94 -14.24 3.46
CA SER A 38 2.62 -13.78 4.68
C SER A 38 1.83 -12.78 5.52
N GLY A 39 0.80 -12.14 4.96
CA GLY A 39 0.16 -10.95 5.54
C GLY A 39 -0.63 -11.15 6.84
N LEU A 40 -0.64 -12.35 7.42
CA LEU A 40 -1.28 -12.69 8.70
C LEU A 40 -0.31 -13.39 9.66
N SER A 41 1.00 -13.39 9.37
CA SER A 41 2.02 -14.07 10.17
C SER A 41 2.35 -13.35 11.48
N ILE A 42 2.13 -12.02 11.54
CA ILE A 42 2.34 -11.20 12.72
C ILE A 42 0.99 -10.85 13.35
N THR A 43 0.59 -11.63 14.36
CA THR A 43 -0.73 -11.56 14.99
C THR A 43 -0.90 -10.38 15.93
N GLU A 44 0.20 -9.80 16.45
CA GLU A 44 0.18 -8.69 17.39
C GLU A 44 0.44 -7.34 16.72
N TRP A 45 -0.26 -6.31 17.18
CA TRP A 45 -0.03 -4.93 16.77
C TRP A 45 0.86 -4.22 17.78
N LYS A 46 2.13 -4.03 17.41
CA LYS A 46 3.12 -3.30 18.21
C LYS A 46 3.78 -2.24 17.32
N PRO A 47 3.21 -1.03 17.19
CA PRO A 47 3.67 -0.05 16.20
C PRO A 47 5.12 0.40 16.41
N LEU A 48 5.59 0.55 17.64
CA LEU A 48 6.96 0.97 17.97
C LEU A 48 7.86 -0.25 18.29
N VAL A 49 7.49 -1.04 19.30
CA VAL A 49 8.29 -2.17 19.77
C VAL A 49 8.40 -3.28 18.71
N GLY A 50 7.39 -3.45 17.87
CA GLY A 50 7.40 -4.42 16.75
C GLY A 50 8.33 -4.07 15.59
N ALA A 51 9.24 -3.10 15.76
CA ALA A 51 10.33 -2.83 14.83
C ALA A 51 11.53 -3.79 15.02
N ILE A 52 11.57 -4.50 16.15
CA ILE A 52 12.61 -5.52 16.43
C ILE A 52 11.97 -6.90 16.23
N PRO A 53 12.53 -7.76 15.35
CA PRO A 53 12.03 -9.11 15.16
C PRO A 53 12.41 -9.98 16.37
N PRO A 54 11.85 -11.20 16.53
CA PRO A 54 12.31 -12.13 17.54
C PRO A 54 13.81 -12.37 17.43
N THR A 55 14.55 -12.28 18.55
CA THR A 55 16.01 -12.29 18.58
C THR A 55 16.60 -13.64 19.02
N ASN A 56 15.80 -14.46 19.68
CA ASN A 56 16.21 -15.78 20.19
C ASN A 56 15.15 -16.86 19.89
N GLU A 57 15.54 -18.11 20.04
CA GLU A 57 14.68 -19.25 19.68
C GLU A 57 13.38 -19.29 20.50
N THR A 58 13.43 -18.91 21.76
CA THR A 58 12.25 -18.86 22.63
C THR A 58 11.21 -17.85 22.14
N GLU A 59 11.65 -16.65 21.71
CA GLU A 59 10.77 -15.63 21.12
C GLU A 59 10.20 -16.10 19.78
N TRP A 60 11.02 -16.76 18.94
CA TRP A 60 10.55 -17.32 17.69
C TRP A 60 9.48 -18.38 17.91
N GLN A 61 9.71 -19.31 18.87
CA GLN A 61 8.73 -20.33 19.19
C GLN A 61 7.43 -19.72 19.70
N LYS A 62 7.50 -18.74 20.61
CA LYS A 62 6.33 -18.03 21.12
C LYS A 62 5.54 -17.34 20.00
N THR A 63 6.23 -16.71 19.05
CA THR A 63 5.59 -16.02 17.91
C THR A 63 4.93 -17.02 16.97
N PHE A 64 5.58 -18.15 16.73
CA PHE A 64 5.03 -19.23 15.92
C PHE A 64 3.82 -19.88 16.60
N ASP A 65 3.86 -20.10 17.91
CA ASP A 65 2.72 -20.65 18.65
C ASP A 65 1.51 -19.71 18.60
N ALA A 66 1.73 -18.41 18.67
CA ALA A 66 0.66 -17.41 18.46
C ALA A 66 0.08 -17.45 17.03
N TYR A 67 0.90 -17.72 16.01
CA TYR A 67 0.43 -17.90 14.63
C TYR A 67 -0.37 -19.20 14.47
N LYS A 68 -0.05 -20.26 15.18
CA LYS A 68 -0.79 -21.54 15.14
C LYS A 68 -2.25 -21.41 15.59
N GLU A 69 -2.57 -20.38 16.38
CA GLU A 69 -3.92 -20.16 16.87
C GLU A 69 -4.87 -19.54 15.84
N ILE A 70 -4.36 -18.93 14.76
CA ILE A 70 -5.20 -18.29 13.75
C ILE A 70 -5.81 -19.29 12.77
N VAL A 71 -6.93 -18.89 12.16
CA VAL A 71 -7.69 -19.71 11.21
C VAL A 71 -6.85 -20.11 10.00
N GLN A 72 -6.01 -19.22 9.49
CA GLN A 72 -5.14 -19.50 8.34
C GLN A 72 -4.21 -20.68 8.60
N PHE A 73 -3.55 -20.73 9.77
CA PHE A 73 -2.68 -21.87 10.12
C PHE A 73 -3.49 -23.17 10.20
N LYS A 74 -4.59 -23.14 10.95
CA LYS A 74 -5.42 -24.34 11.22
C LYS A 74 -5.99 -25.00 9.97
N HIS A 75 -6.09 -24.26 8.85
CA HIS A 75 -6.70 -24.79 7.62
C HIS A 75 -5.75 -24.87 6.42
N LEU A 76 -4.69 -24.04 6.38
CA LEU A 76 -3.82 -23.95 5.20
C LEU A 76 -2.38 -24.33 5.46
N ASN A 77 -1.90 -24.15 6.70
CA ASN A 77 -0.48 -24.25 7.03
C ASN A 77 -0.21 -25.21 8.21
N GLN A 78 -1.08 -26.21 8.41
CA GLN A 78 -0.99 -27.14 9.56
C GLN A 78 0.36 -27.85 9.65
N ASP A 79 0.97 -28.17 8.51
CA ASP A 79 2.24 -28.88 8.42
C ASP A 79 3.46 -27.95 8.43
N MET A 80 3.22 -26.64 8.55
CA MET A 80 4.29 -25.63 8.52
C MET A 80 5.22 -25.76 9.71
N ASN A 81 6.52 -25.82 9.44
CA ASN A 81 7.54 -25.82 10.48
C ASN A 81 8.05 -24.38 10.80
N LEU A 82 8.84 -24.26 11.86
CA LEU A 82 9.37 -22.97 12.30
C LEU A 82 10.23 -22.27 11.23
N SER A 83 10.96 -23.00 10.40
CA SER A 83 11.80 -22.42 9.34
C SER A 83 10.95 -21.79 8.25
N GLU A 84 9.88 -22.45 7.85
CA GLU A 84 8.91 -21.94 6.86
C GLU A 84 8.12 -20.74 7.42
N PHE A 85 7.76 -20.80 8.72
CA PHE A 85 7.16 -19.67 9.40
C PHE A 85 8.07 -18.43 9.39
N LYS A 86 9.38 -18.58 9.65
CA LYS A 86 10.34 -17.47 9.58
C LYS A 86 10.37 -16.81 8.19
N GLN A 87 10.13 -17.55 7.11
CA GLN A 87 10.10 -17.00 5.75
C GLN A 87 8.86 -16.10 5.51
N ILE A 88 7.67 -16.57 5.92
CA ILE A 88 6.46 -15.75 5.79
C ILE A 88 6.49 -14.56 6.75
N PHE A 89 6.99 -14.75 7.97
CA PHE A 89 7.20 -13.68 8.93
C PHE A 89 8.12 -12.59 8.37
N PHE A 90 9.21 -12.95 7.69
CA PHE A 90 10.16 -11.99 7.11
C PHE A 90 9.47 -11.01 6.16
N TRP A 91 8.63 -11.47 5.25
CA TRP A 91 7.98 -10.59 4.27
C TRP A 91 6.98 -9.62 4.92
N GLU A 92 6.19 -10.08 5.87
CA GLU A 92 5.29 -9.19 6.61
C GLU A 92 6.05 -8.21 7.50
N TYR A 93 7.08 -8.68 8.19
CA TYR A 93 7.96 -7.84 8.99
C TYR A 93 8.63 -6.76 8.13
N PHE A 94 9.20 -7.14 7.00
CA PHE A 94 9.88 -6.23 6.09
C PHE A 94 8.91 -5.17 5.52
N HIS A 95 7.70 -5.57 5.14
CA HIS A 95 6.64 -4.65 4.72
C HIS A 95 6.31 -3.62 5.81
N ARG A 96 6.15 -4.06 7.05
CA ARG A 96 5.87 -3.18 8.20
C ARG A 96 7.08 -2.30 8.56
N LEU A 97 8.30 -2.83 8.45
CA LEU A 97 9.54 -2.08 8.70
C LEU A 97 9.74 -0.97 7.66
N TRP A 98 9.53 -1.30 6.38
CA TRP A 98 9.62 -0.35 5.29
C TRP A 98 8.62 0.80 5.46
N ALA A 99 7.39 0.51 5.87
CA ALA A 99 6.38 1.54 6.17
C ALA A 99 6.84 2.50 7.28
N ARG A 100 7.47 1.98 8.34
CA ARG A 100 8.06 2.83 9.41
C ARG A 100 9.19 3.69 8.89
N PHE A 101 10.10 3.09 8.09
CA PHE A 101 11.19 3.82 7.45
C PHE A 101 10.65 4.97 6.59
N MET A 102 9.62 4.75 5.80
CA MET A 102 8.96 5.79 5.00
C MET A 102 8.42 6.93 5.89
N GLY A 103 7.82 6.59 7.02
CA GLY A 103 7.36 7.58 8.01
C GLY A 103 8.51 8.49 8.47
N PHE A 104 9.66 7.94 8.85
CA PHE A 104 10.84 8.71 9.25
C PHE A 104 11.44 9.49 8.08
N ALA A 105 11.54 8.89 6.90
CA ALA A 105 12.03 9.54 5.68
C ALA A 105 11.15 10.74 5.26
N PHE A 106 9.88 10.74 5.67
CA PHE A 106 8.99 11.89 5.47
C PHE A 106 9.08 12.90 6.63
N ILE A 107 8.92 12.46 7.87
CA ILE A 107 8.79 13.36 9.05
C ILE A 107 10.06 14.15 9.30
N ILE A 108 11.25 13.52 9.18
CA ILE A 108 12.52 14.18 9.51
C ILE A 108 12.82 15.36 8.57
N PRO A 109 12.79 15.20 7.22
CA PRO A 109 12.97 16.33 6.33
C PRO A 109 11.84 17.36 6.41
N PHE A 110 10.59 16.93 6.65
CA PHE A 110 9.47 17.85 6.83
C PHE A 110 9.69 18.76 8.03
N ALA A 111 10.08 18.21 9.18
CA ALA A 111 10.43 18.99 10.37
C ALA A 111 11.62 19.92 10.11
N PHE A 112 12.63 19.46 9.37
CA PHE A 112 13.77 20.29 8.97
C PHE A 112 13.34 21.47 8.10
N PHE A 113 12.45 21.28 7.13
CA PHE A 113 11.95 22.36 6.28
C PHE A 113 11.13 23.38 7.06
N ILE A 114 10.36 22.94 8.06
CA ILE A 114 9.64 23.84 8.98
C ILE A 114 10.67 24.65 9.79
N TYR A 115 11.65 23.99 10.40
CA TYR A 115 12.69 24.64 11.20
C TYR A 115 13.47 25.71 10.40
N LYS A 116 13.82 25.39 9.15
CA LYS A 116 14.52 26.32 8.24
C LYS A 116 13.61 27.41 7.66
N LYS A 117 12.30 27.38 7.94
CA LYS A 117 11.30 28.28 7.32
C LYS A 117 11.34 28.25 5.79
N TRP A 118 11.61 27.06 5.23
CA TRP A 118 11.68 26.86 3.79
C TRP A 118 10.31 26.67 3.15
N ILE A 119 9.27 26.42 3.94
CA ILE A 119 7.91 26.17 3.49
C ILE A 119 6.95 27.23 4.04
N ASP A 120 6.04 27.67 3.21
CA ASP A 120 4.93 28.56 3.59
C ASP A 120 3.75 27.75 4.17
N GLU A 121 2.73 28.47 4.66
CA GLU A 121 1.55 27.86 5.23
C GLU A 121 0.79 26.96 4.24
N ASN A 122 0.73 27.33 2.95
CA ASN A 122 0.03 26.55 1.94
C ASN A 122 0.74 25.23 1.64
N LEU A 123 2.08 25.25 1.51
CA LEU A 123 2.85 24.04 1.30
C LEU A 123 2.86 23.17 2.56
N MET A 124 2.92 23.78 3.75
CA MET A 124 2.81 23.06 5.02
C MET A 124 1.49 22.28 5.10
N LYS A 125 0.35 22.88 4.73
CA LYS A 125 -0.94 22.19 4.68
C LYS A 125 -0.92 21.02 3.69
N ARG A 126 -0.34 21.19 2.49
CA ARG A 126 -0.24 20.15 1.48
C ARG A 126 0.63 18.97 1.95
N LEU A 127 1.76 19.26 2.60
CA LEU A 127 2.63 18.23 3.18
C LEU A 127 1.98 17.58 4.40
N GLY A 128 1.23 18.33 5.20
CA GLY A 128 0.43 17.82 6.31
C GLY A 128 -0.62 16.80 5.84
N VAL A 129 -1.26 17.03 4.69
CA VAL A 129 -2.18 16.08 4.06
C VAL A 129 -1.49 14.75 3.77
N ILE A 130 -0.25 14.77 3.27
CA ILE A 130 0.52 13.53 3.01
C ILE A 130 0.75 12.76 4.32
N LEU A 131 1.14 13.47 5.40
CA LEU A 131 1.38 12.85 6.70
C LEU A 131 0.12 12.19 7.26
N VAL A 132 -1.00 12.92 7.27
CA VAL A 132 -2.30 12.41 7.75
C VAL A 132 -2.76 11.24 6.90
N TRP A 133 -2.67 11.36 5.57
CA TRP A 133 -3.07 10.28 4.66
C TRP A 133 -2.21 9.03 4.81
N GLY A 134 -0.88 9.19 4.93
CA GLY A 134 0.02 8.07 5.25
C GLY A 134 -0.34 7.38 6.57
N GLY A 135 -0.71 8.16 7.59
CA GLY A 135 -1.25 7.63 8.85
C GLY A 135 -2.55 6.84 8.66
N ILE A 136 -3.47 7.33 7.82
CA ILE A 136 -4.72 6.63 7.48
C ILE A 136 -4.42 5.31 6.76
N VAL A 137 -3.49 5.29 5.79
CA VAL A 137 -3.08 4.06 5.10
C VAL A 137 -2.54 3.03 6.10
N GLY A 138 -1.67 3.46 7.03
CA GLY A 138 -1.13 2.59 8.08
C GLY A 138 -2.19 2.05 9.02
N LEU A 139 -3.10 2.91 9.49
CA LEU A 139 -4.23 2.54 10.35
C LEU A 139 -5.16 1.54 9.64
N TYR A 140 -5.47 1.80 8.38
CA TYR A 140 -6.32 0.92 7.59
C TYR A 140 -5.65 -0.44 7.34
N GLY A 141 -4.32 -0.48 7.14
CA GLY A 141 -3.55 -1.72 7.09
C GLY A 141 -3.68 -2.55 8.36
N TRP A 142 -3.69 -1.92 9.54
CA TRP A 142 -3.96 -2.60 10.80
C TRP A 142 -5.38 -3.16 10.87
N ILE A 143 -6.40 -2.37 10.52
CA ILE A 143 -7.80 -2.82 10.48
C ILE A 143 -7.94 -4.04 9.56
N MET A 144 -7.30 -3.99 8.39
CA MET A 144 -7.27 -5.06 7.41
C MET A 144 -6.71 -6.37 7.99
N VAL A 145 -5.55 -6.32 8.65
CA VAL A 145 -4.94 -7.51 9.28
C VAL A 145 -5.81 -8.02 10.41
N LYS A 146 -6.30 -7.15 11.30
CA LYS A 146 -7.18 -7.54 12.41
C LYS A 146 -8.41 -8.31 11.95
N ASN A 147 -9.05 -7.87 10.85
CA ASN A 147 -10.19 -8.57 10.27
C ASN A 147 -9.78 -9.86 9.54
N GLY A 148 -8.55 -9.93 9.01
CA GLY A 148 -8.02 -11.12 8.35
C GLY A 148 -7.72 -12.28 9.30
N LEU A 149 -7.33 -12.00 10.56
CA LEU A 149 -6.97 -13.02 11.55
C LEU A 149 -8.11 -14.00 11.88
N THR A 150 -9.37 -13.60 11.70
CA THR A 150 -10.55 -14.43 11.92
C THR A 150 -10.98 -15.24 10.68
N GLY A 151 -10.25 -15.11 9.57
CA GLY A 151 -10.54 -15.78 8.31
C GLY A 151 -9.32 -16.50 7.73
N LEU A 152 -9.52 -17.19 6.61
CA LEU A 152 -8.42 -17.84 5.86
C LEU A 152 -7.51 -16.81 5.18
N TYR A 153 -8.08 -15.68 4.79
CA TYR A 153 -7.41 -14.61 4.06
C TYR A 153 -7.95 -13.24 4.52
N VAL A 154 -7.20 -12.21 4.24
CA VAL A 154 -7.70 -10.84 4.33
C VAL A 154 -8.91 -10.67 3.40
N PRO A 155 -10.04 -10.11 3.87
CA PRO A 155 -11.20 -9.91 3.03
C PRO A 155 -10.89 -9.04 1.79
N PRO A 156 -11.36 -9.41 0.58
CA PRO A 156 -11.00 -8.76 -0.69
C PRO A 156 -11.29 -7.26 -0.72
N VAL A 157 -12.38 -6.83 -0.11
CA VAL A 157 -12.77 -5.41 -0.05
C VAL A 157 -11.76 -4.60 0.76
N PHE A 158 -11.27 -5.11 1.89
CA PHE A 158 -10.25 -4.42 2.69
C PHE A 158 -8.94 -4.28 1.93
N LEU A 159 -8.53 -5.33 1.21
CA LEU A 159 -7.33 -5.31 0.37
C LEU A 159 -7.46 -4.25 -0.73
N SER A 160 -8.60 -4.20 -1.42
CA SER A 160 -8.87 -3.23 -2.48
C SER A 160 -8.84 -1.79 -1.96
N ILE A 161 -9.50 -1.50 -0.84
CA ILE A 161 -9.50 -0.16 -0.23
C ILE A 161 -8.08 0.25 0.19
N HIS A 162 -7.32 -0.66 0.82
CA HIS A 162 -5.94 -0.37 1.22
C HIS A 162 -5.05 0.00 0.01
N LEU A 163 -5.18 -0.77 -1.08
CA LEU A 163 -4.45 -0.51 -2.32
C LEU A 163 -4.82 0.87 -2.90
N ILE A 164 -6.11 1.21 -2.95
CA ILE A 164 -6.58 2.49 -3.48
C ILE A 164 -6.09 3.66 -2.64
N LEU A 165 -6.16 3.55 -1.31
CA LEU A 165 -5.65 4.59 -0.42
C LEU A 165 -4.15 4.83 -0.65
N ALA A 166 -3.36 3.76 -0.81
CA ALA A 166 -1.92 3.86 -1.07
C ALA A 166 -1.62 4.46 -2.45
N LEU A 167 -2.31 4.02 -3.51
CA LEU A 167 -2.09 4.54 -4.86
C LEU A 167 -2.60 5.97 -5.04
N SER A 168 -3.67 6.36 -4.34
CA SER A 168 -4.14 7.75 -4.33
C SER A 168 -3.15 8.68 -3.62
N LEU A 169 -2.54 8.23 -2.51
CA LEU A 169 -1.44 8.95 -1.87
C LEU A 169 -0.24 9.08 -2.81
N PHE A 170 0.13 8.00 -3.50
CA PHE A 170 1.20 8.02 -4.50
C PHE A 170 0.92 9.04 -5.59
N ALA A 171 -0.28 9.05 -6.17
CA ALA A 171 -0.69 10.01 -7.20
C ALA A 171 -0.61 11.45 -6.69
N TYR A 172 -1.01 11.71 -5.44
CA TYR A 172 -0.91 13.02 -4.82
C TYR A 172 0.55 13.46 -4.64
N LEU A 173 1.45 12.55 -4.23
CA LEU A 173 2.88 12.84 -4.15
C LEU A 173 3.47 13.16 -5.52
N VAL A 174 3.16 12.37 -6.55
CA VAL A 174 3.62 12.61 -7.93
C VAL A 174 3.15 13.99 -8.41
N TRP A 175 1.90 14.33 -8.16
CA TRP A 175 1.35 15.64 -8.50
C TRP A 175 2.11 16.76 -7.79
N LEU A 176 2.33 16.65 -6.47
CA LEU A 176 3.01 17.68 -5.69
C LEU A 176 4.50 17.78 -6.06
N ALA A 177 5.17 16.66 -6.29
CA ALA A 177 6.56 16.62 -6.76
C ALA A 177 6.70 17.32 -8.13
N THR A 178 5.82 16.99 -9.08
CA THR A 178 5.77 17.62 -10.39
C THR A 178 5.50 19.13 -10.28
N TYR A 179 4.56 19.51 -9.41
CA TYR A 179 4.26 20.90 -9.13
C TYR A 179 5.49 21.66 -8.61
N MET A 180 6.24 21.06 -7.69
CA MET A 180 7.48 21.66 -7.14
C MET A 180 8.59 21.72 -8.18
N LEU A 181 8.80 20.67 -8.96
CA LEU A 181 9.92 20.60 -9.94
C LEU A 181 9.68 21.43 -11.19
N ARG A 182 8.43 21.60 -11.62
CA ARG A 182 8.08 22.34 -12.83
C ARG A 182 8.49 23.82 -12.77
N GLY A 183 8.46 24.47 -11.61
CA GLY A 183 8.82 25.88 -11.44
C GLY A 183 7.89 26.82 -12.19
N HIS A 184 8.50 27.76 -12.91
CA HIS A 184 7.80 28.82 -13.62
C HIS A 184 7.42 28.49 -15.07
N THR A 185 7.49 27.20 -15.47
CA THR A 185 7.06 26.84 -16.84
C THR A 185 5.59 27.19 -17.06
N PRO A 186 5.25 27.83 -18.20
CA PRO A 186 3.86 28.18 -18.51
C PRO A 186 2.96 26.95 -18.46
N ILE A 187 1.74 27.15 -17.95
CA ILE A 187 0.71 26.11 -18.01
C ILE A 187 0.05 26.24 -19.39
N PHE A 188 0.28 25.24 -20.25
CA PHE A 188 -0.47 25.15 -21.49
C PHE A 188 -1.95 24.86 -21.16
N THR A 189 -2.86 25.65 -21.76
CA THR A 189 -4.28 25.33 -21.69
C THR A 189 -4.57 24.17 -22.62
N LEU A 190 -4.92 23.03 -22.03
CA LEU A 190 -5.30 21.84 -22.80
C LEU A 190 -6.69 22.06 -23.44
N PRO A 191 -6.90 21.64 -24.70
CA PRO A 191 -8.24 21.60 -25.30
C PRO A 191 -9.22 20.83 -24.38
N SER A 192 -10.47 21.32 -24.32
CA SER A 192 -11.49 20.71 -23.44
C SER A 192 -11.73 19.23 -23.73
N THR A 193 -11.59 18.83 -24.99
CA THR A 193 -11.68 17.42 -25.43
C THR A 193 -10.58 16.57 -24.82
N LEU A 194 -9.31 17.01 -24.87
CA LEU A 194 -8.18 16.28 -24.31
C LEU A 194 -8.29 16.18 -22.78
N LYS A 195 -8.75 17.25 -22.13
CA LYS A 195 -9.02 17.23 -20.67
C LYS A 195 -10.09 16.20 -20.32
N ARG A 196 -11.20 16.11 -21.09
CA ARG A 196 -12.26 15.12 -20.86
C ARG A 196 -11.75 13.69 -21.02
N HIS A 197 -10.98 13.41 -22.08
CA HIS A 197 -10.37 12.08 -22.26
C HIS A 197 -9.41 11.73 -21.13
N GLY A 198 -8.57 12.67 -20.68
CA GLY A 198 -7.69 12.46 -19.53
C GLY A 198 -8.45 12.10 -18.25
N ILE A 199 -9.55 12.82 -17.96
CA ILE A 199 -10.42 12.51 -16.80
C ILE A 199 -11.04 11.12 -16.96
N ALA A 200 -11.57 10.79 -18.14
CA ALA A 200 -12.17 9.47 -18.39
C ALA A 200 -11.17 8.33 -18.17
N ILE A 201 -9.93 8.48 -18.66
CA ILE A 201 -8.86 7.50 -18.45
C ILE A 201 -8.58 7.32 -16.95
N VAL A 202 -8.46 8.42 -16.19
CA VAL A 202 -8.20 8.35 -14.74
C VAL A 202 -9.34 7.65 -14.01
N VAL A 203 -10.60 7.96 -14.37
CA VAL A 203 -11.78 7.30 -13.76
C VAL A 203 -11.81 5.81 -14.09
N LEU A 204 -11.58 5.43 -15.35
CA LEU A 204 -11.53 4.02 -15.76
C LEU A 204 -10.39 3.26 -15.05
N LEU A 205 -9.22 3.89 -14.94
CA LEU A 205 -8.09 3.30 -14.19
C LEU A 205 -8.46 3.10 -12.72
N PHE A 206 -9.15 4.05 -12.10
CA PHE A 206 -9.57 3.94 -10.72
C PHE A 206 -10.58 2.79 -10.52
N VAL A 207 -11.56 2.65 -11.40
CA VAL A 207 -12.50 1.51 -11.41
C VAL A 207 -11.76 0.20 -11.61
N GLN A 208 -10.82 0.15 -12.55
CA GLN A 208 -9.99 -1.04 -12.81
C GLN A 208 -9.16 -1.45 -11.59
N LEU A 209 -8.61 -0.48 -10.83
CA LEU A 209 -7.86 -0.76 -9.60
C LEU A 209 -8.75 -1.34 -8.50
N ILE A 210 -9.99 -0.84 -8.36
CA ILE A 210 -10.98 -1.39 -7.42
C ILE A 210 -11.28 -2.85 -7.76
N LEU A 211 -11.69 -3.10 -9.00
CA LEU A 211 -12.05 -4.44 -9.46
C LEU A 211 -10.86 -5.39 -9.41
N GLY A 212 -9.68 -4.94 -9.84
CA GLY A 212 -8.44 -5.72 -9.77
C GLY A 212 -8.03 -6.09 -8.34
N GLY A 213 -8.21 -5.17 -7.39
CA GLY A 213 -7.99 -5.43 -5.96
C GLY A 213 -8.93 -6.49 -5.41
N ILE A 214 -10.22 -6.44 -5.78
CA ILE A 214 -11.23 -7.43 -5.37
C ILE A 214 -10.92 -8.80 -5.99
N VAL A 215 -10.74 -8.86 -7.31
CA VAL A 215 -10.40 -10.11 -8.06
C VAL A 215 -9.12 -10.75 -7.51
N SER A 216 -8.11 -9.92 -7.24
CA SER A 216 -6.87 -10.38 -6.62
C SER A 216 -7.11 -10.92 -5.21
N GLY A 217 -7.88 -10.22 -4.38
CA GLY A 217 -8.22 -10.66 -3.01
C GLY A 217 -9.01 -11.97 -2.98
N MET A 218 -9.92 -12.16 -3.92
CA MET A 218 -10.69 -13.40 -4.10
C MET A 218 -9.86 -14.57 -4.65
N LYS A 219 -8.61 -14.34 -5.09
CA LYS A 219 -7.79 -15.32 -5.80
C LYS A 219 -8.48 -15.90 -7.04
N ALA A 220 -9.34 -15.12 -7.69
CA ALA A 220 -10.18 -15.55 -8.80
C ALA A 220 -9.38 -16.08 -10.01
N GLY A 221 -8.15 -15.60 -10.22
CA GLY A 221 -7.25 -16.12 -11.25
C GLY A 221 -6.83 -17.58 -11.07
N LEU A 222 -6.98 -18.16 -9.84
CA LEU A 222 -6.75 -19.58 -9.61
C LEU A 222 -7.96 -20.43 -10.03
N ALA A 223 -9.19 -19.87 -9.91
CA ALA A 223 -10.41 -20.52 -10.33
C ALA A 223 -10.62 -20.48 -11.85
N TYR A 224 -10.20 -19.36 -12.48
CA TYR A 224 -10.34 -19.12 -13.91
C TYR A 224 -9.00 -18.67 -14.50
N PRO A 225 -8.04 -19.62 -14.74
CA PRO A 225 -6.68 -19.29 -15.18
C PRO A 225 -6.59 -19.00 -16.68
N THR A 226 -7.66 -19.15 -17.46
CA THR A 226 -7.65 -18.98 -18.91
C THR A 226 -8.15 -17.59 -19.34
N TRP A 227 -7.65 -17.11 -20.48
CA TRP A 227 -8.07 -15.87 -21.12
C TRP A 227 -8.06 -16.07 -22.66
N PRO A 228 -9.01 -15.52 -23.42
CA PRO A 228 -10.10 -14.61 -23.05
C PRO A 228 -11.35 -15.28 -22.45
N LEU A 229 -11.43 -16.59 -22.50
CA LEU A 229 -12.53 -17.37 -21.97
C LEU A 229 -12.22 -17.88 -20.55
N MET A 230 -13.24 -17.98 -19.70
CA MET A 230 -13.15 -18.50 -18.35
C MET A 230 -13.35 -20.03 -18.39
N ASN A 231 -12.24 -20.79 -18.45
CA ASN A 231 -12.25 -22.24 -18.61
C ASN A 231 -13.06 -22.72 -19.85
N GLY A 232 -12.95 -21.98 -20.94
CA GLY A 232 -13.62 -22.31 -22.22
C GLY A 232 -15.01 -21.69 -22.38
N GLU A 233 -15.56 -21.04 -21.35
CA GLU A 233 -16.85 -20.35 -21.39
C GLU A 233 -16.70 -18.83 -21.39
N PHE A 234 -17.58 -18.11 -22.09
CA PHE A 234 -17.58 -16.65 -22.07
C PHE A 234 -18.11 -16.09 -20.73
N PHE A 235 -19.11 -16.78 -20.15
CA PHE A 235 -19.58 -16.58 -18.79
C PHE A 235 -19.55 -17.93 -18.06
N PRO A 236 -18.98 -18.02 -16.86
CA PRO A 236 -18.97 -19.26 -16.09
C PRO A 236 -20.37 -19.79 -15.85
N SER A 237 -20.60 -21.04 -16.17
CA SER A 237 -21.89 -21.73 -15.92
C SER A 237 -22.26 -21.71 -14.44
N ALA A 238 -21.29 -21.64 -13.53
CA ALA A 238 -21.48 -21.46 -12.09
C ALA A 238 -22.29 -20.21 -11.73
N LEU A 239 -22.31 -19.16 -12.55
CA LEU A 239 -23.15 -17.99 -12.32
C LEU A 239 -24.64 -18.28 -12.42
N ASN A 240 -25.04 -19.30 -13.20
CA ASN A 240 -26.43 -19.70 -13.36
C ASN A 240 -26.96 -20.50 -12.15
N THR A 241 -26.07 -21.00 -11.27
CA THR A 241 -26.40 -21.75 -10.08
C THR A 241 -26.49 -20.87 -8.83
N LEU A 242 -26.08 -19.60 -8.93
CA LEU A 242 -26.29 -18.58 -7.91
C LEU A 242 -27.74 -18.06 -8.04
N SER A 243 -28.73 -18.93 -7.72
CA SER A 243 -30.10 -18.45 -7.48
C SER A 243 -30.14 -17.64 -6.18
N PRO A 244 -30.93 -16.56 -6.11
CA PRO A 244 -31.04 -15.72 -4.91
C PRO A 244 -31.58 -16.48 -3.72
#